data_c30823191dbb119baa0c2ff8a2c182c2
#
_entry.id   c30823191dbb119baa0c2ff8a2c182c2
#
_cell.length_a   1.000
_cell.length_b   1.000
_cell.length_c   1.000
_cell.angle_alpha   90.00
_cell.angle_beta   90.00
_cell.angle_gamma   90.00
#
_symmetry.space_group_name_H-M   'P 1'
#
loop_
_entity.id
_entity.type
_entity.pdbx_description
1 polymer ?
#
loop_
_entity_poly.entity_id
_entity_poly.type
_entity_poly.pdbx_seq_one_letter_code
_entity_poly.pdbx_strand_id
1 'polypeptide(L)'
;MADRVPERIRHLIYLDAFVPGKGQSLLDLRGPAPQPAAAAPDEDWLVPPIPPPPDTSQADLAWLTPRRRPQPVKTFSQSLQLRNHTPTFPRSYIYCTTKVPDDVFLQFSRRFKSDPAWRYFEIAASHSPNVTAPEALVWLLCEIVG
;
A
#
# COMPACT_ATOMS: atom_id res chain seq x y z
N MET A 1 6.57 -12.63 2.30
CA MET A 1 8.05 -12.82 2.30
C MET A 1 8.64 -12.48 3.65
N ALA A 2 8.48 -11.29 4.19
CA ALA A 2 9.05 -10.88 5.50
C ALA A 2 8.79 -11.88 6.66
N ASP A 3 7.58 -12.43 6.74
CA ASP A 3 7.22 -13.46 7.73
C ASP A 3 8.03 -14.78 7.62
N ARG A 4 8.60 -15.08 6.44
CA ARG A 4 9.35 -16.34 6.20
C ARG A 4 10.85 -16.20 6.45
N VAL A 5 11.37 -14.99 6.43
CA VAL A 5 12.79 -14.66 6.62
C VAL A 5 12.93 -13.40 7.49
N PRO A 6 12.32 -13.40 8.69
CA PRO A 6 12.28 -12.21 9.55
C PRO A 6 13.68 -11.75 9.96
N GLU A 7 14.64 -12.66 10.07
CA GLU A 7 16.04 -12.39 10.41
C GLU A 7 16.78 -11.56 9.35
N ARG A 8 16.23 -11.49 8.12
CA ARG A 8 16.78 -10.69 7.02
C ARG A 8 16.12 -9.33 6.87
N ILE A 9 15.13 -9.02 7.70
CA ILE A 9 14.37 -7.77 7.65
C ILE A 9 14.83 -6.86 8.78
N ARG A 10 15.53 -5.79 8.43
CA ARG A 10 15.94 -4.76 9.40
C ARG A 10 14.76 -3.85 9.79
N HIS A 11 13.88 -3.54 8.84
CA HIS A 11 12.72 -2.68 9.06
C HIS A 11 11.67 -2.94 7.96
N LEU A 12 10.39 -2.93 8.30
CA LEU A 12 9.29 -3.04 7.33
C LEU A 12 8.47 -1.75 7.36
N ILE A 13 8.44 -1.05 6.23
CA ILE A 13 7.71 0.21 6.09
C ILE A 13 6.49 -0.01 5.19
N TYR A 14 5.33 0.36 5.69
CA TYR A 14 4.08 0.38 4.95
C TYR A 14 3.79 1.81 4.53
N LEU A 15 3.81 2.07 3.23
CA LEU A 15 3.53 3.38 2.65
C LEU A 15 2.11 3.39 2.12
N ASP A 16 1.20 4.06 2.81
CA ASP A 16 -0.22 4.21 2.47
C ASP A 16 -0.84 2.89 1.97
N ALA A 17 -0.67 1.83 2.74
CA ALA A 17 -0.87 0.46 2.31
C ALA A 17 -1.87 -0.31 3.16
N PHE A 18 -2.48 -1.35 2.58
CA PHE A 18 -3.21 -2.35 3.35
C PHE A 18 -2.25 -3.19 4.19
N VAL A 19 -2.66 -3.50 5.42
CA VAL A 19 -1.89 -4.33 6.35
C VAL A 19 -2.74 -5.52 6.77
N PRO A 20 -2.83 -6.57 5.94
CA PRO A 20 -3.62 -7.75 6.25
C PRO A 20 -2.96 -8.56 7.36
N GLY A 21 -3.79 -9.03 8.28
CA GLY A 21 -3.42 -10.06 9.24
C GLY A 21 -3.52 -11.47 8.65
N LYS A 22 -3.18 -12.48 9.48
CA LYS A 22 -3.30 -13.88 9.08
C LYS A 22 -4.75 -14.22 8.71
N GLY A 23 -4.92 -14.83 7.55
CA GLY A 23 -6.22 -15.25 7.03
C GLY A 23 -7.01 -14.15 6.32
N GLN A 24 -6.51 -12.91 6.30
CA GLN A 24 -7.14 -11.79 5.59
C GLN A 24 -6.56 -11.62 4.19
N SER A 25 -7.41 -11.24 3.26
CA SER A 25 -7.06 -10.76 1.92
C SER A 25 -7.12 -9.22 1.88
N LEU A 26 -6.68 -8.62 0.77
CA LEU A 26 -6.85 -7.19 0.53
C LEU A 26 -8.34 -6.83 0.44
N LEU A 27 -9.15 -7.68 -0.22
CA LEU A 27 -10.59 -7.44 -0.37
C LEU A 27 -11.31 -7.41 0.99
N ASP A 28 -10.91 -8.26 1.95
CA ASP A 28 -11.48 -8.23 3.30
C ASP A 28 -11.24 -6.88 4.02
N LEU A 29 -10.13 -6.24 3.72
CA LEU A 29 -9.73 -4.96 4.35
C LEU A 29 -10.25 -3.73 3.61
N ARG A 30 -10.56 -3.87 2.33
CA ARG A 30 -11.05 -2.77 1.50
C ARG A 30 -12.48 -2.36 1.88
N GLY A 31 -13.23 -3.28 2.49
CA GLY A 31 -14.63 -3.09 2.81
C GLY A 31 -15.54 -3.19 1.57
N PRO A 32 -16.77 -2.64 1.61
CA PRO A 32 -17.78 -2.77 0.57
C PRO A 32 -17.52 -1.93 -0.69
N ALA A 33 -16.32 -1.41 -0.87
CA ALA A 33 -15.97 -0.68 -2.09
C ALA A 33 -16.14 -1.57 -3.33
N PRO A 34 -16.50 -1.01 -4.49
CA PRO A 34 -16.66 -1.76 -5.72
C PRO A 34 -15.43 -2.61 -6.03
N GLN A 35 -15.65 -3.87 -6.36
CA GLN A 35 -14.54 -4.72 -6.78
C GLN A 35 -13.99 -4.21 -8.11
N PRO A 36 -12.67 -4.33 -8.33
CA PRO A 36 -12.09 -4.02 -9.62
C PRO A 36 -12.77 -4.89 -10.70
N ALA A 37 -13.23 -4.25 -11.76
CA ALA A 37 -13.72 -4.99 -12.92
C ALA A 37 -12.61 -5.81 -13.58
N ALA A 38 -12.96 -6.90 -14.27
CA ALA A 38 -12.01 -7.63 -15.09
C ALA A 38 -11.41 -6.74 -16.20
N ALA A 39 -10.17 -7.01 -16.58
CA ALA A 39 -9.46 -6.24 -17.61
C ALA A 39 -10.12 -6.41 -19.00
N ALA A 40 -10.58 -7.63 -19.31
CA ALA A 40 -11.34 -8.00 -20.52
C ALA A 40 -12.12 -9.29 -20.25
N PRO A 41 -13.14 -9.61 -21.08
CA PRO A 41 -13.94 -10.84 -20.93
C PRO A 41 -13.11 -12.13 -20.90
N ASP A 42 -12.04 -12.19 -21.68
CA ASP A 42 -11.13 -13.35 -21.75
C ASP A 42 -10.00 -13.31 -20.71
N GLU A 43 -9.94 -12.24 -19.92
CA GLU A 43 -8.92 -11.99 -18.88
C GLU A 43 -9.55 -11.75 -17.51
N ASP A 44 -10.59 -12.52 -17.17
CA ASP A 44 -11.33 -12.45 -15.90
C ASP A 44 -10.44 -12.65 -14.65
N TRP A 45 -9.25 -13.20 -14.84
CA TRP A 45 -8.23 -13.38 -13.82
C TRP A 45 -7.31 -12.16 -13.61
N LEU A 46 -7.45 -11.10 -14.44
CA LEU A 46 -6.67 -9.85 -14.39
C LEU A 46 -7.52 -8.66 -13.96
N VAL A 47 -6.93 -7.81 -13.14
CA VAL A 47 -7.49 -6.51 -12.73
C VAL A 47 -6.69 -5.40 -13.40
N PRO A 48 -7.35 -4.46 -14.09
CA PRO A 48 -6.68 -3.34 -14.74
C PRO A 48 -6.02 -2.43 -13.70
N PRO A 49 -4.99 -1.66 -14.08
CA PRO A 49 -4.33 -0.71 -13.19
C PRO A 49 -5.33 0.35 -12.69
N ILE A 50 -5.33 0.61 -11.39
CA ILE A 50 -6.12 1.70 -10.78
C ILE A 50 -5.64 3.05 -11.34
N PRO A 51 -6.50 3.99 -11.71
CA PRO A 51 -6.08 5.30 -12.20
C PRO A 51 -5.05 5.97 -11.28
N PRO A 52 -4.06 6.69 -11.83
CA PRO A 52 -3.13 7.48 -11.02
C PRO A 52 -3.88 8.54 -10.20
N PRO A 53 -3.31 9.01 -9.08
CA PRO A 53 -3.87 10.12 -8.32
C PRO A 53 -4.09 11.36 -9.20
N PRO A 54 -5.12 12.20 -8.90
CA PRO A 54 -5.48 13.35 -9.71
C PRO A 54 -4.39 14.45 -9.82
N ASP A 55 -3.49 14.49 -8.85
CA ASP A 55 -2.35 15.40 -8.77
C ASP A 55 -1.10 14.91 -9.55
N THR A 56 -1.20 13.76 -10.25
CA THR A 56 -0.11 13.26 -11.08
C THR A 56 0.11 14.17 -12.29
N SER A 57 1.33 14.68 -12.47
CA SER A 57 1.67 15.59 -13.58
C SER A 57 1.52 14.90 -14.95
N GLN A 58 1.35 15.71 -16.01
CA GLN A 58 1.28 15.18 -17.38
C GLN A 58 2.57 14.43 -17.78
N ALA A 59 3.72 14.91 -17.31
CA ALA A 59 5.00 14.24 -17.55
C ALA A 59 5.05 12.87 -16.85
N ASP A 60 4.60 12.81 -15.61
CA ASP A 60 4.53 11.54 -14.86
C ASP A 60 3.51 10.59 -15.46
N LEU A 61 2.35 11.09 -15.92
CA LEU A 61 1.36 10.27 -16.63
C LEU A 61 1.95 9.66 -17.90
N ALA A 62 2.67 10.44 -18.69
CA ALA A 62 3.33 9.96 -19.92
C ALA A 62 4.37 8.88 -19.61
N TRP A 63 5.08 9.01 -18.48
CA TRP A 63 6.06 8.02 -18.05
C TRP A 63 5.40 6.76 -17.46
N LEU A 64 4.36 6.91 -16.65
CA LEU A 64 3.67 5.80 -15.96
C LEU A 64 2.84 4.94 -16.89
N THR A 65 2.03 5.57 -17.78
CA THR A 65 1.00 4.89 -18.56
C THR A 65 1.54 3.66 -19.34
N PRO A 66 2.64 3.74 -20.08
CA PRO A 66 3.16 2.60 -20.82
C PRO A 66 3.78 1.51 -19.91
N ARG A 67 4.00 1.79 -18.63
CA ARG A 67 4.64 0.89 -17.67
C ARG A 67 3.66 0.14 -16.79
N ARG A 68 2.43 0.62 -16.70
CA ARG A 68 1.39 0.00 -15.87
C ARG A 68 0.84 -1.26 -16.55
N ARG A 69 0.67 -2.31 -15.77
CA ARG A 69 0.17 -3.60 -16.24
C ARG A 69 -0.98 -4.08 -15.35
N PRO A 70 -1.93 -4.81 -15.91
CA PRO A 70 -2.91 -5.56 -15.13
C PRO A 70 -2.21 -6.53 -14.18
N GLN A 71 -2.86 -6.84 -13.07
CA GLN A 71 -2.33 -7.78 -12.09
C GLN A 71 -3.35 -8.88 -11.78
N PRO A 72 -2.88 -10.09 -11.40
CA PRO A 72 -3.77 -11.20 -11.11
C PRO A 72 -4.76 -10.90 -9.99
N VAL A 73 -6.03 -11.23 -10.18
CA VAL A 73 -7.12 -11.03 -9.20
C VAL A 73 -6.80 -11.70 -7.86
N LYS A 74 -6.07 -12.81 -7.86
CA LYS A 74 -5.63 -13.50 -6.64
C LYS A 74 -4.73 -12.66 -5.74
N THR A 75 -4.04 -11.64 -6.27
CA THR A 75 -3.26 -10.72 -5.43
C THR A 75 -4.15 -9.86 -4.52
N PHE A 76 -5.43 -9.74 -4.83
CA PHE A 76 -6.43 -9.04 -4.03
C PHE A 76 -7.26 -9.99 -3.16
N SER A 77 -7.63 -11.16 -3.67
CA SER A 77 -8.58 -12.07 -3.05
C SER A 77 -7.95 -13.19 -2.22
N GLN A 78 -6.68 -13.53 -2.46
CA GLN A 78 -6.03 -14.60 -1.75
C GLN A 78 -5.70 -14.18 -0.31
N SER A 79 -6.19 -14.96 0.65
CA SER A 79 -5.91 -14.74 2.06
C SER A 79 -4.44 -14.95 2.40
N LEU A 80 -3.88 -14.02 3.18
CA LEU A 80 -2.49 -14.06 3.62
C LEU A 80 -2.26 -15.18 4.64
N GLN A 81 -1.30 -16.05 4.33
CA GLN A 81 -0.90 -17.14 5.23
C GLN A 81 0.40 -16.75 5.95
N LEU A 82 0.28 -16.30 7.20
CA LEU A 82 1.41 -16.00 8.06
C LEU A 82 1.77 -17.20 8.93
N ARG A 83 3.06 -17.48 9.09
CA ARG A 83 3.61 -18.49 10.00
C ARG A 83 3.68 -17.95 11.42
N ASN A 84 4.15 -16.69 11.55
CA ASN A 84 4.33 -16.00 12.81
C ASN A 84 3.20 -14.99 13.04
N HIS A 85 2.71 -14.90 14.27
CA HIS A 85 1.65 -13.93 14.61
C HIS A 85 2.20 -12.55 14.93
N THR A 86 3.44 -12.48 15.45
CA THR A 86 4.08 -11.23 15.85
C THR A 86 5.40 -11.08 15.11
N PRO A 87 5.55 -10.06 14.27
CA PRO A 87 6.82 -9.74 13.65
C PRO A 87 7.88 -9.37 14.69
N THR A 88 9.11 -9.83 14.48
CA THR A 88 10.26 -9.57 15.36
C THR A 88 11.09 -8.35 14.94
N PHE A 89 10.73 -7.73 13.81
CA PHE A 89 11.40 -6.55 13.26
C PHE A 89 10.57 -5.27 13.47
N PRO A 90 11.21 -4.09 13.51
CA PRO A 90 10.54 -2.80 13.60
C PRO A 90 9.60 -2.58 12.41
N ARG A 91 8.47 -1.91 12.65
CA ARG A 91 7.49 -1.58 11.63
C ARG A 91 7.13 -0.11 11.67
N SER A 92 7.00 0.49 10.49
CA SER A 92 6.50 1.85 10.35
C SER A 92 5.32 1.89 9.39
N TYR A 93 4.40 2.80 9.66
CA TYR A 93 3.31 3.15 8.74
C TYR A 93 3.45 4.61 8.35
N ILE A 94 3.49 4.88 7.05
CA ILE A 94 3.48 6.22 6.49
C ILE A 94 2.10 6.44 5.86
N TYR A 95 1.37 7.42 6.34
CA TYR A 95 0.07 7.79 5.83
C TYR A 95 0.19 9.02 4.93
N CYS A 96 -0.36 8.93 3.71
CA CYS A 96 -0.46 10.07 2.79
C CYS A 96 -1.66 10.91 3.18
N THR A 97 -1.47 12.22 3.42
CA THR A 97 -2.54 13.09 3.94
C THR A 97 -3.36 13.81 2.87
N THR A 98 -2.86 13.89 1.62
CA THR A 98 -3.62 14.43 0.49
C THR A 98 -4.55 13.36 -0.05
N LYS A 99 -5.82 13.40 0.38
CA LYS A 99 -6.80 12.34 0.12
C LYS A 99 -7.91 12.77 -0.82
N VAL A 100 -8.47 11.76 -1.48
CA VAL A 100 -9.75 11.82 -2.18
C VAL A 100 -10.87 11.33 -1.25
N PRO A 101 -12.15 11.57 -1.56
CA PRO A 101 -13.26 10.93 -0.86
C PRO A 101 -13.10 9.41 -0.81
N ASP A 102 -13.64 8.78 0.25
CA ASP A 102 -13.60 7.32 0.47
C ASP A 102 -12.19 6.73 0.69
N ASP A 103 -11.37 7.42 1.48
CA ASP A 103 -10.03 6.97 1.83
C ASP A 103 -10.03 5.64 2.61
N VAL A 104 -9.73 4.57 1.90
CA VAL A 104 -9.67 3.20 2.46
C VAL A 104 -8.50 3.00 3.44
N PHE A 105 -7.51 3.91 3.45
CA PHE A 105 -6.33 3.82 4.31
C PHE A 105 -6.48 4.53 5.66
N LEU A 106 -7.52 5.35 5.83
CA LEU A 106 -7.78 6.07 7.08
C LEU A 106 -7.92 5.11 8.27
N GLN A 107 -8.49 3.92 8.07
CA GLN A 107 -8.59 2.89 9.12
C GLN A 107 -7.23 2.47 9.66
N PHE A 108 -6.22 2.35 8.78
CA PHE A 108 -4.85 1.99 9.17
C PHE A 108 -4.11 3.16 9.83
N SER A 109 -4.31 4.39 9.33
CA SER A 109 -3.81 5.60 9.96
C SER A 109 -4.27 5.69 11.42
N ARG A 110 -5.57 5.58 11.67
CA ARG A 110 -6.13 5.62 13.03
C ARG A 110 -5.59 4.51 13.92
N ARG A 111 -5.52 3.29 13.39
CA ARG A 111 -5.03 2.12 14.13
C ARG A 111 -3.57 2.27 14.52
N PHE A 112 -2.69 2.61 13.58
CA PHE A 112 -1.25 2.60 13.83
C PHE A 112 -0.74 3.87 14.51
N LYS A 113 -1.49 4.97 14.45
CA LYS A 113 -1.21 6.19 15.22
C LYS A 113 -1.36 5.96 16.73
N SER A 114 -2.23 5.03 17.14
CA SER A 114 -2.48 4.71 18.55
C SER A 114 -1.78 3.44 19.05
N ASP A 115 -1.16 2.65 18.17
CA ASP A 115 -0.52 1.39 18.51
C ASP A 115 0.99 1.58 18.79
N PRO A 116 1.47 1.44 20.05
CA PRO A 116 2.88 1.66 20.41
C PRO A 116 3.85 0.66 19.79
N ALA A 117 3.35 -0.44 19.20
CA ALA A 117 4.17 -1.41 18.47
C ALA A 117 4.56 -0.92 17.05
N TRP A 118 4.09 0.27 16.64
CA TRP A 118 4.34 0.86 15.36
C TRP A 118 4.96 2.26 15.49
N ARG A 119 5.86 2.60 14.57
CA ARG A 119 6.24 3.99 14.32
C ARG A 119 5.30 4.54 13.25
N TYR A 120 4.63 5.65 13.54
CA TYR A 120 3.66 6.29 12.65
C TYR A 120 4.18 7.61 12.12
N PHE A 121 4.02 7.83 10.82
CA PHE A 121 4.44 9.03 10.11
C PHE A 121 3.35 9.48 9.14
N GLU A 122 3.39 10.77 8.79
CA GLU A 122 2.52 11.38 7.79
C GLU A 122 3.37 12.06 6.71
N ILE A 123 2.89 12.00 5.46
CA ILE A 123 3.49 12.72 4.35
C ILE A 123 2.40 13.51 3.60
N ALA A 124 2.67 14.80 3.32
CA ALA A 124 1.75 15.67 2.59
C ALA A 124 1.80 15.36 1.08
N ALA A 125 1.26 14.22 0.70
CA ALA A 125 1.24 13.72 -0.67
C ALA A 125 -0.01 12.85 -0.90
N SER A 126 -0.33 12.58 -2.16
CA SER A 126 -1.35 11.59 -2.56
C SER A 126 -0.83 10.16 -2.42
N HIS A 127 -1.67 9.18 -2.76
CA HIS A 127 -1.37 7.74 -2.61
C HIS A 127 -0.09 7.24 -3.30
N SER A 128 0.49 7.99 -4.21
CA SER A 128 1.69 7.60 -4.95
C SER A 128 2.86 8.58 -4.73
N PRO A 129 3.32 8.82 -3.50
CA PRO A 129 4.36 9.81 -3.21
C PRO A 129 5.71 9.49 -3.84
N ASN A 130 5.96 8.23 -4.21
CA ASN A 130 7.11 7.82 -5.01
C ASN A 130 7.13 8.44 -6.42
N VAL A 131 6.00 8.98 -6.87
CA VAL A 131 5.86 9.70 -8.15
C VAL A 131 5.62 11.18 -7.91
N THR A 132 4.63 11.52 -7.06
CA THR A 132 4.15 12.90 -6.90
C THR A 132 4.96 13.73 -5.89
N ALA A 133 5.75 13.09 -5.01
CA ALA A 133 6.57 13.76 -4.00
C ALA A 133 7.84 12.93 -3.64
N PRO A 134 8.67 12.52 -4.63
CA PRO A 134 9.77 11.58 -4.41
C PRO A 134 10.82 12.09 -3.43
N GLU A 135 11.14 13.38 -3.47
CA GLU A 135 12.14 14.00 -2.58
C GLU A 135 11.67 13.95 -1.11
N ALA A 136 10.43 14.36 -0.85
CA ALA A 136 9.85 14.30 0.49
C ALA A 136 9.79 12.86 1.02
N LEU A 137 9.46 11.91 0.16
CA LEU A 137 9.46 10.49 0.53
C LEU A 137 10.86 9.99 0.88
N VAL A 138 11.88 10.33 0.09
CA VAL A 138 13.28 9.94 0.36
C VAL A 138 13.74 10.49 1.70
N TRP A 139 13.50 11.77 1.99
CA TRP A 139 13.82 12.38 3.28
C TRP A 139 13.20 11.61 4.44
N LEU A 140 11.90 11.32 4.35
CA LEU A 140 11.19 10.60 5.39
C LEU A 140 11.71 9.16 5.57
N LEU A 141 12.01 8.47 4.47
CA LEU A 141 12.57 7.12 4.53
C LEU A 141 13.95 7.11 5.21
N CYS A 142 14.82 8.09 4.89
CA CYS A 142 16.13 8.22 5.56
C CYS A 142 15.97 8.48 7.07
N GLU A 143 15.03 9.32 7.48
CA GLU A 143 14.71 9.54 8.90
C GLU A 143 14.26 8.26 9.62
N ILE A 144 13.45 7.43 8.93
CA ILE A 144 12.92 6.19 9.50
C ILE A 144 14.00 5.13 9.70
N VAL A 145 14.96 5.01 8.80
CA VAL A 145 15.95 3.91 8.80
C VAL A 145 17.33 4.31 9.32
N GLY A 146 17.60 5.63 9.40
CA GLY A 146 18.87 6.18 9.92
C GLY A 146 19.01 5.95 11.38
#